data_b80b378da0450e2ce35dcd28ce22dc95
#
_entry.id   b80b378da0450e2ce35dcd28ce22dc95
#
_cell.length_a   1.000
_cell.length_b   1.000
_cell.length_c   1.000
_cell.angle_alpha   90.00
_cell.angle_beta   90.00
_cell.angle_gamma   90.00
#
_symmetry.space_group_name_H-M   'P 1'
#
loop_
_entity.id
_entity.type
_entity.pdbx_description
1 polymer ?
#
loop_
_entity_poly.entity_id
_entity_poly.type
_entity_poly.pdbx_seq_one_letter_code
_entity_poly.pdbx_strand_id
1 'polypeptide(L)'
;MTTRQARFEAACAPWGDAFAGPIVIGGNYQSVLSHGDTVYVSGQVPRVGTTVQVTGRVGAATSLEQARTGARISVLRALALLRQELGSLDAIRQVLRVTVYVQCADDFTQHSEVADAASDLQIGRAHV
;
A
#
# COMPACT_ATOMS: atom_id res chain seq x y z
N MET A 1 10.44 17.70 -12.55
CA MET A 1 9.19 16.93 -12.34
C MET A 1 9.49 15.72 -11.48
N THR A 2 8.68 15.49 -10.48
CA THR A 2 8.86 14.35 -9.58
C THR A 2 8.33 13.08 -10.22
N THR A 3 9.17 12.05 -10.32
CA THR A 3 8.77 10.76 -10.87
C THR A 3 7.99 9.93 -9.84
N ARG A 4 7.31 8.88 -10.31
CA ARG A 4 6.64 7.94 -9.42
C ARG A 4 7.63 7.26 -8.48
N GLN A 5 8.78 6.85 -9.01
CA GLN A 5 9.83 6.23 -8.21
C GLN A 5 10.30 7.18 -7.10
N ALA A 6 10.53 8.45 -7.41
CA ALA A 6 10.97 9.43 -6.42
C ALA A 6 9.90 9.69 -5.36
N ARG A 7 8.63 9.73 -5.75
CA ARG A 7 7.51 9.89 -4.79
C ARG A 7 7.43 8.69 -3.84
N PHE A 8 7.61 7.50 -4.38
CA PHE A 8 7.64 6.29 -3.56
C PHE A 8 8.77 6.34 -2.53
N GLU A 9 9.97 6.69 -2.96
CA GLU A 9 11.13 6.78 -2.08
C GLU A 9 10.90 7.83 -0.98
N ALA A 10 10.31 8.97 -1.32
CA ALA A 10 9.96 9.99 -0.35
C ALA A 10 8.90 9.50 0.64
N ALA A 11 7.90 8.77 0.16
CA ALA A 11 6.83 8.22 1.01
C ALA A 11 7.34 7.16 1.97
N CYS A 12 8.43 6.46 1.62
CA CYS A 12 9.06 5.45 2.49
C CYS A 12 9.87 6.07 3.64
N ALA A 13 10.19 7.35 3.58
CA ALA A 13 11.12 8.00 4.53
C ALA A 13 10.76 7.78 6.00
N PRO A 14 9.48 7.83 6.44
CA PRO A 14 9.13 7.58 7.85
C PRO A 14 9.54 6.20 8.35
N TRP A 15 9.74 5.23 7.45
CA TRP A 15 10.10 3.86 7.80
C TRP A 15 11.54 3.50 7.42
N GLY A 16 12.37 4.51 7.11
CA GLY A 16 13.78 4.30 6.76
C GLY A 16 13.95 3.43 5.52
N ASP A 17 14.70 2.35 5.63
CA ASP A 17 14.98 1.43 4.54
C ASP A 17 14.07 0.19 4.53
N ALA A 18 12.98 0.20 5.30
CA ALA A 18 12.12 -0.98 5.47
C ALA A 18 11.54 -1.52 4.15
N PHE A 19 11.37 -0.64 3.16
CA PHE A 19 10.82 -1.03 1.85
C PHE A 19 11.87 -1.05 0.74
N ALA A 20 13.14 -0.88 1.08
CA ALA A 20 14.22 -0.80 0.10
C ALA A 20 14.66 -2.15 -0.44
N GLY A 21 14.56 -3.18 0.38
CA GLY A 21 14.95 -4.54 0.02
C GLY A 21 13.78 -5.42 -0.35
N PRO A 22 14.01 -6.74 -0.49
CA PRO A 22 12.95 -7.69 -0.79
C PRO A 22 11.86 -7.68 0.28
N ILE A 23 10.60 -7.78 -0.18
CA ILE A 23 9.45 -7.82 0.70
C ILE A 23 9.14 -9.27 1.06
N VAL A 24 8.99 -9.53 2.36
CA VAL A 24 8.63 -10.86 2.87
C VAL A 24 7.14 -11.10 2.64
N ILE A 25 6.82 -12.19 1.95
CA ILE A 25 5.45 -12.59 1.68
C ILE A 25 5.00 -13.54 2.79
N GLY A 26 3.81 -13.29 3.34
CA GLY A 26 3.29 -14.04 4.47
C GLY A 26 2.64 -15.37 4.10
N GLY A 27 2.69 -15.80 2.85
CA GLY A 27 2.07 -17.03 2.38
C GLY A 27 2.83 -17.66 1.23
N ASN A 28 2.36 -18.81 0.79
CA ASN A 28 2.97 -19.52 -0.32
C ASN A 28 2.21 -19.22 -1.62
N TYR A 29 2.41 -18.01 -2.14
CA TYR A 29 1.74 -17.57 -3.36
C TYR A 29 2.59 -16.53 -4.08
N GLN A 30 2.28 -16.32 -5.34
CA GLN A 30 2.91 -15.28 -6.14
C GLN A 30 2.20 -13.95 -5.87
N SER A 31 2.93 -12.96 -5.37
CA SER A 31 2.34 -11.69 -4.93
C SER A 31 2.07 -10.72 -6.08
N VAL A 32 2.77 -10.86 -7.21
CA VAL A 32 2.61 -10.01 -8.39
C VAL A 32 2.43 -10.89 -9.60
N LEU A 33 1.43 -10.57 -10.43
CA LEU A 33 1.15 -11.30 -11.65
C LEU A 33 0.93 -10.31 -12.78
N SER A 34 1.69 -10.48 -13.86
CA SER A 34 1.53 -9.70 -15.08
C SER A 34 0.69 -10.47 -16.09
N HIS A 35 -0.24 -9.76 -16.73
CA HIS A 35 -1.03 -10.29 -17.83
C HIS A 35 -1.19 -9.21 -18.90
N GLY A 36 -0.51 -9.36 -20.02
CA GLY A 36 -0.43 -8.31 -21.01
C GLY A 36 0.25 -7.07 -20.42
N ASP A 37 -0.39 -5.93 -20.56
CA ASP A 37 0.09 -4.65 -20.01
C ASP A 37 -0.45 -4.35 -18.61
N THR A 38 -1.13 -5.30 -18.00
CA THR A 38 -1.75 -5.14 -16.67
C THR A 38 -1.01 -5.97 -15.64
N VAL A 39 -0.79 -5.39 -14.48
CA VAL A 39 -0.14 -6.05 -13.34
C VAL A 39 -1.09 -6.07 -12.17
N TYR A 40 -1.21 -7.22 -11.55
CA TYR A 40 -2.05 -7.45 -10.37
C TYR A 40 -1.16 -7.68 -9.15
N VAL A 41 -1.51 -7.07 -8.04
CA VAL A 41 -0.80 -7.27 -6.77
C VAL A 41 -1.77 -7.88 -5.78
N SER A 42 -1.33 -8.92 -5.07
CA SER A 42 -2.12 -9.56 -4.02
C SER A 42 -2.37 -8.59 -2.86
N GLY A 43 -3.37 -8.89 -2.05
CA GLY A 43 -3.69 -8.06 -0.88
C GLY A 43 -2.51 -7.95 0.07
N GLN A 44 -2.29 -6.75 0.58
CA GLN A 44 -1.21 -6.47 1.53
C GLN A 44 -1.80 -5.99 2.85
N VAL A 45 -1.27 -6.52 3.94
CA VAL A 45 -1.56 -6.04 5.30
C VAL A 45 -0.46 -5.07 5.74
N PRO A 46 -0.70 -4.24 6.76
CA PRO A 46 0.28 -3.22 7.18
C PRO A 46 1.45 -3.82 7.96
N ARG A 47 2.31 -4.54 7.26
CA ARG A 47 3.47 -5.21 7.82
C ARG A 47 4.75 -4.48 7.45
N VAL A 48 5.62 -4.28 8.44
CA VAL A 48 6.98 -3.80 8.21
C VAL A 48 7.91 -4.94 8.64
N GLY A 49 8.73 -5.43 7.71
CA GLY A 49 9.48 -6.66 7.93
C GLY A 49 8.52 -7.83 8.16
N THR A 50 8.57 -8.44 9.32
CA THR A 50 7.70 -9.56 9.68
C THR A 50 6.61 -9.17 10.70
N THR A 51 6.52 -7.89 11.08
CA THR A 51 5.61 -7.42 12.12
C THR A 51 4.47 -6.60 11.55
N VAL A 52 3.23 -7.00 11.84
CA VAL A 52 2.05 -6.22 11.51
C VAL A 52 1.98 -5.03 12.45
N GLN A 53 2.00 -3.82 11.89
CA GLN A 53 2.12 -2.58 12.66
C GLN A 53 0.78 -2.09 13.23
N VAL A 54 -0.31 -2.42 12.57
CA VAL A 54 -1.65 -1.97 12.97
C VAL A 54 -2.56 -3.17 13.01
N THR A 55 -3.18 -3.43 14.15
CA THR A 55 -4.12 -4.53 14.36
C THR A 55 -5.33 -4.02 15.14
N GLY A 56 -6.43 -4.76 15.05
CA GLY A 56 -7.66 -4.41 15.74
C GLY A 56 -8.68 -3.74 14.83
N ARG A 57 -9.90 -3.62 15.33
CA ARG A 57 -11.02 -3.04 14.59
C ARG A 57 -10.98 -1.52 14.70
N VAL A 58 -11.06 -0.84 13.57
CA VAL A 58 -11.06 0.62 13.53
C VAL A 58 -12.34 1.15 14.17
N GLY A 59 -12.20 2.15 15.02
CA GLY A 59 -13.32 2.68 15.81
C GLY A 59 -13.52 1.95 17.13
N ALA A 60 -12.78 0.88 17.39
CA ALA A 60 -12.76 0.17 18.66
C ALA A 60 -11.33 0.22 19.24
N ALA A 61 -10.52 -0.85 19.02
CA ALA A 61 -9.15 -0.89 19.53
C ALA A 61 -8.19 -0.03 18.70
N THR A 62 -8.53 0.33 17.45
CA THR A 62 -7.67 1.06 16.53
C THR A 62 -8.32 2.41 16.20
N SER A 63 -7.53 3.48 16.30
CA SER A 63 -8.00 4.83 15.96
C SER A 63 -8.01 5.04 14.43
N LEU A 64 -8.69 6.10 13.99
CA LEU A 64 -8.67 6.51 12.58
C LEU A 64 -7.25 6.77 12.10
N GLU A 65 -6.44 7.48 12.88
CA GLU A 65 -5.06 7.79 12.47
C GLU A 65 -4.18 6.55 12.38
N GLN A 66 -4.35 5.60 13.28
CA GLN A 66 -3.65 4.32 13.20
C GLN A 66 -4.05 3.55 11.95
N ALA A 67 -5.34 3.56 11.61
CA ALA A 67 -5.84 2.90 10.40
C ALA A 67 -5.29 3.58 9.15
N ARG A 68 -5.21 4.90 9.12
CA ARG A 68 -4.63 5.65 7.99
C ARG A 68 -3.15 5.29 7.80
N THR A 69 -2.40 5.20 8.89
CA THR A 69 -1.00 4.74 8.85
C THR A 69 -0.90 3.32 8.30
N GLY A 70 -1.78 2.42 8.74
CA GLY A 70 -1.84 1.06 8.24
C GLY A 70 -2.11 1.00 6.74
N ALA A 71 -3.01 1.83 6.24
CA ALA A 71 -3.32 1.91 4.82
C ALA A 71 -2.09 2.37 4.01
N ARG A 72 -1.34 3.35 4.51
CA ARG A 72 -0.10 3.81 3.87
C ARG A 72 0.94 2.69 3.80
N ILE A 73 1.15 1.97 4.90
CA ILE A 73 2.09 0.85 4.95
C ILE A 73 1.70 -0.22 3.94
N SER A 74 0.42 -0.58 3.88
CA SER A 74 -0.07 -1.60 2.95
C SER A 74 0.19 -1.22 1.49
N VAL A 75 -0.05 0.05 1.14
CA VAL A 75 0.22 0.55 -0.21
C VAL A 75 1.72 0.57 -0.50
N LEU A 76 2.55 0.99 0.44
CA LEU A 76 4.00 0.98 0.25
C LEU A 76 4.52 -0.42 0.01
N ARG A 77 3.96 -1.43 0.69
CA ARG A 77 4.32 -2.83 0.42
C ARG A 77 3.95 -3.23 -1.00
N ALA A 78 2.75 -2.89 -1.44
CA ALA A 78 2.30 -3.19 -2.80
C ALA A 78 3.21 -2.51 -3.84
N LEU A 79 3.56 -1.25 -3.62
CA LEU A 79 4.45 -0.52 -4.51
C LEU A 79 5.87 -1.09 -4.51
N ALA A 80 6.38 -1.51 -3.35
CA ALA A 80 7.69 -2.16 -3.27
C ALA A 80 7.71 -3.47 -4.05
N LEU A 81 6.63 -4.26 -3.99
CA LEU A 81 6.51 -5.49 -4.78
C LEU A 81 6.47 -5.18 -6.28
N LEU A 82 5.77 -4.14 -6.69
CA LEU A 82 5.72 -3.70 -8.08
C LEU A 82 7.11 -3.23 -8.55
N ARG A 83 7.84 -2.49 -7.72
CA ARG A 83 9.19 -2.07 -8.05
C ARG A 83 10.10 -3.26 -8.27
N GLN A 84 10.02 -4.28 -7.41
CA GLN A 84 10.81 -5.50 -7.57
C GLN A 84 10.51 -6.21 -8.89
N GLU A 85 9.23 -6.28 -9.27
CA GLU A 85 8.80 -6.95 -10.50
C GLU A 85 9.16 -6.16 -11.75
N LEU A 86 8.98 -4.82 -11.72
CA LEU A 86 9.11 -3.97 -12.88
C LEU A 86 10.48 -3.30 -13.02
N GLY A 87 11.29 -3.34 -11.97
CA GLY A 87 12.58 -2.64 -11.91
C GLY A 87 12.47 -1.18 -11.48
N SER A 88 11.39 -0.50 -11.85
CA SER A 88 11.12 0.88 -11.44
C SER A 88 9.62 1.13 -11.49
N LEU A 89 9.12 1.95 -10.56
CA LEU A 89 7.73 2.39 -10.58
C LEU A 89 7.42 3.36 -11.73
N ASP A 90 8.45 3.91 -12.38
CA ASP A 90 8.28 4.77 -13.53
C ASP A 90 7.74 4.00 -14.75
N ALA A 91 7.80 2.67 -14.73
CA ALA A 91 7.18 1.83 -15.74
C ALA A 91 5.64 1.83 -15.67
N ILE A 92 5.07 2.26 -14.54
CA ILE A 92 3.62 2.31 -14.35
C ILE A 92 3.06 3.56 -15.01
N ARG A 93 2.10 3.37 -15.94
CA ARG A 93 1.43 4.49 -16.60
C ARG A 93 0.24 4.98 -15.78
N GLN A 94 -0.51 4.04 -15.19
CA GLN A 94 -1.73 4.38 -14.48
C GLN A 94 -2.10 3.28 -13.49
N VAL A 95 -2.62 3.68 -12.34
CA VAL A 95 -3.26 2.76 -11.40
C VAL A 95 -4.72 2.59 -11.83
N LEU A 96 -5.11 1.36 -12.11
CA LEU A 96 -6.45 1.06 -12.62
C LEU A 96 -7.46 0.90 -11.49
N ARG A 97 -7.05 0.30 -10.38
CA ARG A 97 -7.93 0.04 -9.24
C ARG A 97 -7.11 -0.17 -7.98
N VAL A 98 -7.59 0.42 -6.89
CA VAL A 98 -7.15 0.11 -5.53
C VAL A 98 -8.38 -0.20 -4.70
N THR A 99 -8.38 -1.32 -4.00
CA THR A 99 -9.45 -1.68 -3.08
C THR A 99 -8.88 -1.71 -1.67
N VAL A 100 -9.53 -1.04 -0.75
CA VAL A 100 -9.12 -0.99 0.66
C VAL A 100 -10.20 -1.65 1.50
N TYR A 101 -9.84 -2.72 2.20
CA TYR A 101 -10.73 -3.41 3.12
C TYR A 101 -10.43 -2.95 4.53
N VAL A 102 -11.44 -2.44 5.21
CA VAL A 102 -11.31 -1.90 6.56
C VAL A 102 -12.12 -2.75 7.52
N GLN A 103 -11.44 -3.49 8.40
CA GLN A 103 -12.12 -4.19 9.48
C GLN A 103 -12.40 -3.18 10.59
N CYS A 104 -13.68 -2.97 10.91
CA CYS A 104 -14.07 -1.88 11.78
C CYS A 104 -15.22 -2.26 12.71
N ALA A 105 -15.46 -1.39 13.70
CA ALA A 105 -16.63 -1.48 14.56
C ALA A 105 -17.91 -1.24 13.72
N ASP A 106 -19.04 -1.75 14.21
CA ASP A 106 -20.29 -1.71 13.46
C ASP A 106 -20.78 -0.28 13.19
N ASP A 107 -20.42 0.66 14.07
CA ASP A 107 -20.81 2.08 13.96
C ASP A 107 -19.75 2.96 13.28
N PHE A 108 -18.67 2.37 12.81
CA PHE A 108 -17.61 3.13 12.11
C PHE A 108 -18.08 3.51 10.72
N THR A 109 -17.89 4.79 10.35
CA THR A 109 -18.39 5.33 9.07
C THR A 109 -17.31 6.00 8.22
N GLN A 110 -16.05 6.04 8.68
CA GLN A 110 -15.00 6.82 8.03
C GLN A 110 -14.09 5.96 7.14
N HIS A 111 -14.69 5.04 6.39
CA HIS A 111 -13.94 4.16 5.47
C HIS A 111 -13.19 4.96 4.39
N SER A 112 -13.82 6.01 3.87
CA SER A 112 -13.20 6.84 2.83
C SER A 112 -11.94 7.53 3.34
N GLU A 113 -11.94 7.99 4.58
CA GLU A 113 -10.78 8.66 5.17
C GLU A 113 -9.61 7.70 5.32
N VAL A 114 -9.88 6.42 5.63
CA VAL A 114 -8.82 5.39 5.66
C VAL A 114 -8.29 5.15 4.26
N ALA A 115 -9.17 4.97 3.28
CA ALA A 115 -8.78 4.72 1.90
C ALA A 115 -8.01 5.91 1.29
N ASP A 116 -8.39 7.14 1.65
CA ASP A 116 -7.71 8.35 1.18
C ASP A 116 -6.23 8.36 1.59
N ALA A 117 -5.88 7.81 2.74
CA ALA A 117 -4.49 7.73 3.16
C ALA A 117 -3.64 6.92 2.17
N ALA A 118 -4.20 5.86 1.60
CA ALA A 118 -3.54 5.08 0.56
C ALA A 118 -3.45 5.87 -0.75
N SER A 119 -4.54 6.50 -1.15
CA SER A 119 -4.60 7.26 -2.41
C SER A 119 -3.74 8.51 -2.38
N ASP A 120 -3.58 9.13 -1.21
CA ASP A 120 -2.85 10.39 -1.05
C ASP A 120 -1.35 10.25 -1.28
N LEU A 121 -0.83 9.04 -1.37
CA LEU A 121 0.58 8.84 -1.73
C LEU A 121 0.87 9.32 -3.16
N GLN A 122 -0.13 9.44 -4.00
CA GLN A 122 -0.06 10.00 -5.35
C GLN A 122 1.00 9.34 -6.24
N ILE A 123 1.16 8.04 -6.10
CA ILE A 123 2.14 7.29 -6.88
C ILE A 123 1.42 6.59 -8.04
N GLY A 124 0.93 7.40 -8.97
CA GLY A 124 0.25 6.88 -10.13
C GLY A 124 -1.21 6.54 -9.91
N ARG A 125 -1.86 7.17 -8.92
CA ARG A 125 -3.30 7.02 -8.80
C ARG A 125 -3.99 7.62 -10.02
N ALA A 126 -5.10 7.02 -10.43
CA ALA A 126 -5.86 7.51 -11.55
C ALA A 126 -6.47 8.86 -11.17
N HIS A 127 -6.28 9.83 -12.03
CA HIS A 127 -6.99 11.09 -11.97
C HIS A 127 -8.03 11.10 -13.06
N VAL A 128 -9.15 11.50 -12.69
CA VAL A 128 -10.24 11.70 -13.64
C VAL A 128 -10.51 13.18 -13.78
#